data_328d06eda0784a0bcf8e9ba1ecc415b4
#
_entry.id   328d06eda0784a0bcf8e9ba1ecc415b4
#
_cell.length_a   1.000
_cell.length_b   1.000
_cell.length_c   1.000
_cell.angle_alpha   90.00
_cell.angle_beta   90.00
_cell.angle_gamma   90.00
#
_symmetry.space_group_name_H-M   'P 1'
#
loop_
_entity.id
_entity.type
_entity.pdbx_description
1 polymer ?
#
loop_
_entity_poly.entity_id
_entity_poly.type
_entity_poly.pdbx_seq_one_letter_code
_entity_poly.pdbx_strand_id
1 'polypeptide(L)'
;MRGHSISAKYAKSFTDTTNLQLMAYRYQSKGFVEFANFDPTDRYRRDNQKSRYEMLLTQRLPWGHSLNLSGWREDYWNRTGYSAGASLGTGFTLFDDVSFSVSAGYSKSPYREKADYNGSLSVSIPFTMGGARYYSTSSVSHSSGSDTRFQSSVQGNPTDRLGFSVSAAASDKGSRSASASVNYDFDAVQTGAGVSQDRHTTSVNGSISGTVVATTESGLLFTRDQSSTVGVVRVPDVAGVRFNSSPGTNSKGYTVVGLSGYSQNRIDIDMQYVPDNLELDVTSYNVVPTEKAVVYREFGANHVKRYFLQVRDAQGQLLSGGGARTEQGLDAGFIARNGVLSMSLLNEPKEVKVSLDGGRSCRISMAGISPGADKVQEVRCE
;
A
#
# COMPACT_ATOMS: atom_id res chain seq x y z
N MET A 1 -25.70 -27.62 -30.42
CA MET A 1 -26.17 -28.00 -29.06
C MET A 1 -26.88 -26.78 -28.46
N ARG A 2 -28.01 -26.98 -27.80
CA ARG A 2 -28.70 -25.92 -27.05
C ARG A 2 -28.63 -26.30 -25.59
N GLY A 3 -28.19 -25.38 -24.75
CA GLY A 3 -28.07 -25.58 -23.31
C GLY A 3 -28.51 -24.31 -22.57
N HIS A 4 -29.00 -24.47 -21.36
CA HIS A 4 -29.35 -23.38 -20.47
C HIS A 4 -28.81 -23.63 -19.06
N SER A 5 -28.54 -22.57 -18.35
CA SER A 5 -28.16 -22.59 -16.93
C SER A 5 -29.05 -21.63 -16.17
N ILE A 6 -29.48 -22.05 -15.00
CA ILE A 6 -30.27 -21.25 -14.07
C ILE A 6 -29.53 -21.25 -12.75
N SER A 7 -29.38 -20.07 -12.15
CA SER A 7 -28.79 -19.94 -10.81
C SER A 7 -29.62 -19.01 -9.93
N ALA A 8 -29.70 -19.35 -8.65
CA ALA A 8 -30.30 -18.52 -7.63
C ALA A 8 -29.28 -18.30 -6.52
N LYS A 9 -29.16 -17.08 -6.06
CA LYS A 9 -28.28 -16.68 -4.96
C LYS A 9 -29.10 -15.96 -3.90
N TYR A 10 -28.91 -16.36 -2.66
CA TYR A 10 -29.48 -15.70 -1.50
C TYR A 10 -28.35 -15.33 -0.54
N ALA A 11 -28.31 -14.08 -0.11
CA ALA A 11 -27.37 -13.61 0.90
C ALA A 11 -28.14 -12.77 1.92
N LYS A 12 -27.89 -13.00 3.20
CA LYS A 12 -28.49 -12.26 4.29
C LYS A 12 -27.49 -12.06 5.42
N SER A 13 -27.35 -10.82 5.84
CA SER A 13 -26.73 -10.46 7.10
C SER A 13 -27.80 -10.46 8.18
N PHE A 14 -27.68 -11.33 9.16
CA PHE A 14 -28.65 -11.40 10.27
C PHE A 14 -28.35 -10.35 11.34
N THR A 15 -27.06 -10.08 11.52
CA THR A 15 -26.52 -9.05 12.40
C THR A 15 -25.26 -8.48 11.77
N ASP A 16 -24.67 -7.45 12.36
CA ASP A 16 -23.36 -6.92 11.92
C ASP A 16 -22.23 -7.95 12.05
N THR A 17 -22.47 -9.02 12.78
CA THR A 17 -21.51 -10.09 13.08
C THR A 17 -21.77 -11.40 12.36
N THR A 18 -23.01 -11.62 11.84
CA THR A 18 -23.43 -12.89 11.24
C THR A 18 -23.88 -12.70 9.80
N ASN A 19 -23.12 -13.26 8.86
CA ASN A 19 -23.42 -13.27 7.45
C ASN A 19 -23.64 -14.69 6.95
N LEU A 20 -24.80 -14.97 6.41
CA LEU A 20 -25.11 -16.22 5.72
C LEU A 20 -25.27 -15.93 4.24
N GLN A 21 -24.50 -16.60 3.43
CA GLN A 21 -24.62 -16.61 2.00
C GLN A 21 -24.97 -18.02 1.53
N LEU A 22 -26.19 -18.19 1.06
CA LEU A 22 -26.61 -19.35 0.33
C LEU A 22 -26.44 -19.04 -1.15
N MET A 23 -25.31 -19.43 -1.73
CA MET A 23 -25.18 -19.50 -3.19
C MET A 23 -25.85 -20.80 -3.62
N ALA A 24 -27.13 -20.73 -3.64
CA ALA A 24 -27.91 -21.88 -3.45
C ALA A 24 -27.85 -22.84 -4.62
N TYR A 25 -28.20 -22.48 -5.78
CA TYR A 25 -28.57 -23.46 -6.77
C TYR A 25 -28.15 -23.01 -8.15
N ARG A 26 -27.24 -23.77 -8.74
CA ARG A 26 -26.95 -23.67 -10.16
C ARG A 26 -27.39 -24.98 -10.80
N TYR A 27 -28.33 -24.87 -11.72
CA TYR A 27 -28.72 -25.98 -12.58
C TYR A 27 -28.19 -25.72 -13.99
N GLN A 28 -27.63 -26.76 -14.60
CA GLN A 28 -27.17 -26.74 -16.00
C GLN A 28 -27.84 -27.90 -16.75
N SER A 29 -28.44 -27.63 -17.88
CA SER A 29 -28.96 -28.67 -18.73
C SER A 29 -27.83 -29.50 -19.35
N LYS A 30 -28.10 -30.73 -19.73
CA LYS A 30 -27.11 -31.68 -20.26
C LYS A 30 -26.29 -31.16 -21.44
N GLY A 31 -26.84 -30.24 -22.22
CA GLY A 31 -26.14 -29.61 -23.36
C GLY A 31 -25.51 -28.25 -23.06
N PHE A 32 -25.52 -27.79 -21.80
CA PHE A 32 -24.94 -26.52 -21.42
C PHE A 32 -23.43 -26.60 -21.32
N VAL A 33 -22.75 -25.56 -21.80
CA VAL A 33 -21.31 -25.39 -21.73
C VAL A 33 -21.03 -23.93 -21.37
N GLU A 34 -20.31 -23.71 -20.31
CA GLU A 34 -19.77 -22.37 -20.01
C GLU A 34 -18.76 -21.97 -21.11
N PHE A 35 -18.86 -20.73 -21.55
CA PHE A 35 -17.97 -20.21 -22.62
C PHE A 35 -16.49 -20.33 -22.26
N ALA A 36 -16.12 -20.06 -21.00
CA ALA A 36 -14.77 -20.16 -20.50
C ALA A 36 -14.18 -21.61 -20.54
N ASN A 37 -15.07 -22.63 -20.55
CA ASN A 37 -14.70 -24.04 -20.53
C ASN A 37 -15.02 -24.73 -21.88
N PHE A 38 -15.28 -23.95 -22.92
CA PHE A 38 -15.61 -24.49 -24.23
C PHE A 38 -14.31 -24.90 -24.95
N ASP A 39 -14.13 -26.19 -25.11
CA ASP A 39 -13.10 -26.77 -25.98
C ASP A 39 -13.78 -27.48 -27.16
N PRO A 40 -13.60 -27.00 -28.39
CA PRO A 40 -14.20 -27.62 -29.57
C PRO A 40 -13.59 -28.99 -29.90
N THR A 41 -12.42 -29.31 -29.36
CA THR A 41 -11.71 -30.59 -29.60
C THR A 41 -12.07 -31.66 -28.57
N ASP A 42 -12.55 -31.29 -27.38
CA ASP A 42 -12.97 -32.24 -26.34
C ASP A 42 -14.41 -32.72 -26.60
N ARG A 43 -14.55 -33.78 -27.36
CA ARG A 43 -15.82 -34.44 -27.62
C ARG A 43 -16.35 -35.27 -26.42
N TYR A 44 -15.49 -35.61 -25.49
CA TYR A 44 -15.81 -36.44 -24.31
C TYR A 44 -15.61 -35.67 -23.02
N ARG A 45 -16.49 -34.71 -22.75
CA ARG A 45 -16.46 -34.02 -21.47
C ARG A 45 -16.61 -35.00 -20.32
N ARG A 46 -15.57 -35.11 -19.52
CA ARG A 46 -15.54 -36.03 -18.37
C ARG A 46 -16.53 -35.59 -17.28
N ASP A 47 -16.79 -34.30 -17.15
CA ASP A 47 -17.63 -33.73 -16.09
C ASP A 47 -18.70 -32.79 -16.64
N ASN A 48 -19.88 -33.33 -16.85
CA ASN A 48 -21.04 -32.52 -17.23
C ASN A 48 -21.84 -32.23 -15.97
N GLN A 49 -21.59 -31.06 -15.38
CA GLN A 49 -22.20 -30.56 -14.15
C GLN A 49 -23.71 -30.47 -14.34
N LYS A 50 -24.48 -31.00 -13.39
CA LYS A 50 -25.93 -30.97 -13.37
C LYS A 50 -26.44 -29.90 -12.42
N SER A 51 -25.98 -29.96 -11.18
CA SER A 51 -26.41 -29.01 -10.16
C SER A 51 -25.30 -28.80 -9.15
N ARG A 52 -25.26 -27.59 -8.60
CA ARG A 52 -24.33 -27.22 -7.53
C ARG A 52 -25.05 -26.43 -6.46
N TYR A 53 -24.85 -26.83 -5.21
CA TYR A 53 -25.35 -26.19 -4.00
C TYR A 53 -24.15 -25.68 -3.23
N GLU A 54 -24.24 -24.47 -2.70
CA GLU A 54 -23.18 -23.88 -1.88
C GLU A 54 -23.80 -23.14 -0.68
N MET A 55 -23.08 -23.19 0.43
CA MET A 55 -23.39 -22.45 1.64
C MET A 55 -22.10 -21.85 2.22
N LEU A 56 -22.16 -20.63 2.64
CA LEU A 56 -21.09 -19.94 3.36
C LEU A 56 -21.69 -19.22 4.56
N LEU A 57 -21.25 -19.54 5.74
CA LEU A 57 -21.57 -18.84 6.99
C LEU A 57 -20.30 -18.22 7.55
N THR A 58 -20.35 -16.92 7.76
CA THR A 58 -19.30 -16.17 8.45
C THR A 58 -19.87 -15.56 9.71
N GLN A 59 -19.28 -15.89 10.86
CA GLN A 59 -19.65 -15.38 12.16
C GLN A 59 -18.45 -14.68 12.79
N ARG A 60 -18.60 -13.41 13.15
CA ARG A 60 -17.67 -12.74 14.05
C ARG A 60 -18.13 -12.96 15.48
N LEU A 61 -17.23 -13.48 16.28
CA LEU A 61 -17.44 -13.75 17.69
C LEU A 61 -16.83 -12.61 18.54
N PRO A 62 -17.22 -12.45 19.81
CA PRO A 62 -16.55 -11.53 20.72
C PRO A 62 -15.02 -11.73 20.76
N TRP A 63 -14.30 -10.70 21.17
CA TRP A 63 -12.83 -10.70 21.31
C TRP A 63 -12.05 -10.92 20.00
N GLY A 64 -12.60 -10.51 18.85
CA GLY A 64 -11.91 -10.61 17.56
C GLY A 64 -11.85 -11.99 16.94
N HIS A 65 -12.59 -12.96 17.48
CA HIS A 65 -12.68 -14.31 16.93
C HIS A 65 -13.54 -14.33 15.67
N SER A 66 -13.21 -15.18 14.71
CA SER A 66 -14.01 -15.40 13.52
C SER A 66 -14.25 -16.89 13.30
N LEU A 67 -15.44 -17.24 12.85
CA LEU A 67 -15.83 -18.59 12.46
C LEU A 67 -16.33 -18.54 11.01
N ASN A 68 -15.76 -19.39 10.17
CA ASN A 68 -16.17 -19.55 8.78
C ASN A 68 -16.53 -21.01 8.55
N LEU A 69 -17.76 -21.25 8.14
CA LEU A 69 -18.23 -22.56 7.75
C LEU A 69 -18.66 -22.50 6.28
N SER A 70 -18.14 -23.38 5.46
CA SER A 70 -18.58 -23.53 4.08
C SER A 70 -18.93 -24.98 3.78
N GLY A 71 -19.86 -25.17 2.84
CA GLY A 71 -20.22 -26.46 2.33
C GLY A 71 -20.73 -26.36 0.90
N TRP A 72 -20.45 -27.37 0.12
CA TRP A 72 -20.93 -27.45 -1.24
C TRP A 72 -21.17 -28.89 -1.65
N ARG A 73 -22.08 -29.08 -2.62
CA ARG A 73 -22.35 -30.35 -3.28
C ARG A 73 -22.57 -30.12 -4.76
N GLU A 74 -22.06 -31.02 -5.58
CA GLU A 74 -22.13 -30.99 -7.02
C GLU A 74 -22.54 -32.36 -7.57
N ASP A 75 -23.58 -32.42 -8.37
CA ASP A 75 -24.08 -33.59 -9.06
C ASP A 75 -23.81 -33.49 -10.57
N TYR A 76 -23.71 -34.63 -11.26
CA TYR A 76 -23.30 -34.73 -12.66
C TYR A 76 -24.35 -35.44 -13.54
N TRP A 77 -24.41 -35.11 -14.82
CA TRP A 77 -25.27 -35.78 -15.79
C TRP A 77 -24.73 -37.10 -16.31
N ASN A 78 -23.45 -37.17 -16.51
CA ASN A 78 -22.74 -38.25 -17.19
C ASN A 78 -22.06 -39.23 -16.23
N ARG A 79 -22.35 -39.11 -14.94
CA ARG A 79 -21.70 -39.90 -13.90
C ARG A 79 -22.63 -40.19 -12.73
N THR A 80 -22.50 -41.36 -12.19
CA THR A 80 -23.09 -41.72 -10.91
C THR A 80 -22.20 -41.25 -9.76
N GLY A 81 -22.82 -40.68 -8.73
CA GLY A 81 -22.12 -40.10 -7.59
C GLY A 81 -22.11 -38.59 -7.63
N TYR A 82 -21.52 -38.00 -6.62
CA TYR A 82 -21.45 -36.56 -6.43
C TYR A 82 -20.09 -36.15 -5.88
N SER A 83 -19.69 -34.91 -6.13
CA SER A 83 -18.65 -34.25 -5.37
C SER A 83 -19.27 -33.44 -4.23
N ALA A 84 -18.63 -33.42 -3.08
CA ALA A 84 -19.04 -32.58 -1.96
C ALA A 84 -17.83 -32.13 -1.17
N GLY A 85 -17.94 -30.98 -0.54
CA GLY A 85 -16.94 -30.48 0.38
C GLY A 85 -17.58 -29.70 1.52
N ALA A 86 -16.91 -29.73 2.66
CA ALA A 86 -17.23 -28.89 3.79
C ALA A 86 -15.93 -28.38 4.41
N SER A 87 -15.90 -27.14 4.86
CA SER A 87 -14.76 -26.60 5.61
C SER A 87 -15.21 -25.78 6.80
N LEU A 88 -14.46 -25.87 7.87
CA LEU A 88 -14.60 -25.09 9.08
C LEU A 88 -13.25 -24.39 9.32
N GLY A 89 -13.28 -23.08 9.51
CA GLY A 89 -12.10 -22.29 9.85
C GLY A 89 -12.42 -21.34 11.00
N THR A 90 -11.49 -21.21 11.93
CA THR A 90 -11.57 -20.23 13.01
C THR A 90 -10.23 -19.56 13.19
N GLY A 91 -10.27 -18.25 13.47
CA GLY A 91 -9.10 -17.45 13.83
C GLY A 91 -9.39 -16.62 15.06
N PHE A 92 -8.39 -16.48 15.91
CA PHE A 92 -8.46 -15.68 17.12
C PHE A 92 -7.09 -15.15 17.50
N THR A 93 -7.09 -14.06 18.24
CA THR A 93 -5.87 -13.43 18.74
C THR A 93 -5.86 -13.52 20.27
N LEU A 94 -4.74 -13.93 20.83
CA LEU A 94 -4.49 -14.00 22.26
C LEU A 94 -3.21 -13.22 22.59
N PHE A 95 -3.05 -12.86 23.86
CA PHE A 95 -1.85 -12.16 24.34
C PHE A 95 -1.51 -10.90 23.51
N ASP A 96 -2.56 -10.09 23.27
CA ASP A 96 -2.58 -8.84 22.51
C ASP A 96 -2.29 -8.94 21.00
N ASP A 97 -1.37 -9.83 20.59
CA ASP A 97 -0.94 -9.86 19.18
C ASP A 97 -0.70 -11.27 18.61
N VAL A 98 -0.71 -12.33 19.42
CA VAL A 98 -0.47 -13.70 18.94
C VAL A 98 -1.73 -14.23 18.25
N SER A 99 -1.63 -14.48 16.96
CA SER A 99 -2.74 -14.97 16.15
C SER A 99 -2.69 -16.49 16.00
N PHE A 100 -3.83 -17.12 16.23
CA PHE A 100 -4.05 -18.54 16.01
C PHE A 100 -5.05 -18.74 14.88
N SER A 101 -4.83 -19.72 14.03
CA SER A 101 -5.83 -20.17 13.08
C SER A 101 -5.91 -21.70 13.07
N VAL A 102 -7.13 -22.21 13.05
CA VAL A 102 -7.44 -23.63 12.95
C VAL A 102 -8.37 -23.83 11.78
N SER A 103 -8.10 -24.81 10.94
CA SER A 103 -9.02 -25.21 9.89
C SER A 103 -9.17 -26.72 9.81
N ALA A 104 -10.35 -27.16 9.41
CA ALA A 104 -10.64 -28.55 9.10
C ALA A 104 -11.48 -28.59 7.82
N GLY A 105 -11.24 -29.56 6.98
CA GLY A 105 -11.94 -29.74 5.73
C GLY A 105 -12.22 -31.19 5.41
N TYR A 106 -13.28 -31.37 4.66
CA TYR A 106 -13.74 -32.63 4.10
C TYR A 106 -13.99 -32.43 2.62
N SER A 107 -13.54 -33.38 1.80
CA SER A 107 -13.92 -33.42 0.40
C SER A 107 -14.15 -34.84 -0.08
N LYS A 108 -15.16 -35.01 -0.92
CA LYS A 108 -15.49 -36.25 -1.60
C LYS A 108 -15.59 -36.01 -3.10
N SER A 109 -15.00 -36.89 -3.86
CA SER A 109 -15.06 -36.89 -5.31
C SER A 109 -15.56 -38.23 -5.82
N PRO A 110 -16.35 -38.29 -6.90
CA PRO A 110 -16.75 -39.56 -7.51
C PRO A 110 -15.59 -40.31 -8.14
N TYR A 111 -14.40 -39.71 -8.21
CA TYR A 111 -13.18 -40.35 -8.73
C TYR A 111 -12.38 -41.10 -7.69
N ARG A 112 -12.73 -40.91 -6.40
CA ARG A 112 -12.03 -41.55 -5.28
C ARG A 112 -13.00 -42.34 -4.43
N GLU A 113 -12.63 -43.55 -4.05
CA GLU A 113 -13.45 -44.37 -3.18
C GLU A 113 -13.55 -43.79 -1.79
N LYS A 114 -12.47 -43.18 -1.29
CA LYS A 114 -12.40 -42.57 0.04
C LYS A 114 -12.51 -41.07 -0.04
N ALA A 115 -13.15 -40.49 0.94
CA ALA A 115 -13.16 -39.06 1.13
C ALA A 115 -11.80 -38.57 1.67
N ASP A 116 -11.43 -37.34 1.31
CA ASP A 116 -10.25 -36.68 1.83
C ASP A 116 -10.61 -35.80 3.02
N TYR A 117 -9.82 -35.85 4.06
CA TYR A 117 -9.90 -35.02 5.25
C TYR A 117 -8.60 -34.22 5.36
N ASN A 118 -8.71 -32.96 5.67
CA ASN A 118 -7.55 -32.12 5.94
C ASN A 118 -7.77 -31.29 7.20
N GLY A 119 -6.69 -30.97 7.89
CA GLY A 119 -6.70 -30.10 9.04
C GLY A 119 -5.42 -29.29 9.11
N SER A 120 -5.50 -28.08 9.64
CA SER A 120 -4.33 -27.27 9.91
C SER A 120 -4.49 -26.45 11.18
N LEU A 121 -3.37 -26.23 11.84
CA LEU A 121 -3.21 -25.30 12.95
C LEU A 121 -2.02 -24.40 12.62
N SER A 122 -2.19 -23.10 12.77
CA SER A 122 -1.07 -22.16 12.67
C SER A 122 -1.08 -21.14 13.82
N VAL A 123 0.10 -20.72 14.20
CA VAL A 123 0.36 -19.72 15.24
C VAL A 123 1.29 -18.68 14.63
N SER A 124 0.92 -17.41 14.71
CA SER A 124 1.75 -16.29 14.27
C SER A 124 2.04 -15.36 15.45
N ILE A 125 3.31 -15.18 15.72
CA ILE A 125 3.82 -14.40 16.85
C ILE A 125 4.54 -13.19 16.28
N PRO A 126 4.01 -11.97 16.44
CA PRO A 126 4.74 -10.76 16.13
C PRO A 126 5.80 -10.48 17.19
N PHE A 127 6.92 -9.92 16.76
CA PHE A 127 7.97 -9.44 17.66
C PHE A 127 8.66 -8.23 17.05
N THR A 128 9.27 -7.41 17.90
CA THR A 128 9.99 -6.22 17.49
C THR A 128 11.47 -6.38 17.75
N MET A 129 12.30 -6.06 16.77
CA MET A 129 13.75 -6.06 16.89
C MET A 129 14.33 -4.88 16.11
N GLY A 130 15.18 -4.08 16.73
CA GLY A 130 15.79 -2.91 16.09
C GLY A 130 14.77 -1.84 15.61
N GLY A 131 13.60 -1.75 16.28
CA GLY A 131 12.52 -0.81 15.90
C GLY A 131 11.61 -1.31 14.78
N ALA A 132 11.94 -2.41 14.11
CA ALA A 132 11.13 -3.00 13.07
C ALA A 132 10.29 -4.18 13.59
N ARG A 133 9.13 -4.41 12.97
CA ARG A 133 8.20 -5.49 13.34
C ARG A 133 8.41 -6.70 12.44
N TYR A 134 8.47 -7.88 13.06
CA TYR A 134 8.65 -9.17 12.43
C TYR A 134 7.54 -10.13 12.86
N TYR A 135 7.36 -11.18 12.08
CA TYR A 135 6.40 -12.23 12.36
C TYR A 135 7.08 -13.60 12.27
N SER A 136 6.92 -14.39 13.32
CA SER A 136 7.26 -15.82 13.31
C SER A 136 5.97 -16.61 13.20
N THR A 137 5.84 -17.43 12.16
CA THR A 137 4.65 -18.24 11.93
C THR A 137 5.05 -19.71 11.91
N SER A 138 4.41 -20.52 12.74
CA SER A 138 4.56 -21.97 12.77
C SER A 138 3.22 -22.63 12.48
N SER A 139 3.22 -23.67 11.66
CA SER A 139 2.01 -24.39 11.30
C SER A 139 2.24 -25.88 11.19
N VAL A 140 1.18 -26.62 11.47
CA VAL A 140 1.08 -28.05 11.17
C VAL A 140 -0.16 -28.27 10.32
N SER A 141 -0.02 -29.07 9.27
CA SER A 141 -1.14 -29.45 8.41
C SER A 141 -1.07 -30.94 8.08
N HIS A 142 -2.24 -31.55 8.03
CA HIS A 142 -2.41 -32.97 7.68
C HIS A 142 -3.50 -33.11 6.62
N SER A 143 -3.33 -34.04 5.71
CA SER A 143 -4.37 -34.46 4.77
C SER A 143 -4.35 -35.97 4.64
N SER A 144 -5.54 -36.61 4.63
CA SER A 144 -5.69 -38.07 4.55
C SER A 144 -5.04 -38.72 3.31
N GLY A 145 -4.79 -37.92 2.26
CA GLY A 145 -4.11 -38.38 1.05
C GLY A 145 -2.62 -38.01 0.98
N SER A 146 -2.05 -37.39 2.01
CA SER A 146 -0.68 -36.87 2.00
C SER A 146 -0.05 -36.93 3.42
N ASP A 147 1.14 -36.35 3.50
CA ASP A 147 1.94 -36.35 4.73
C ASP A 147 1.45 -35.29 5.72
N THR A 148 1.75 -35.49 7.00
CA THR A 148 1.70 -34.39 7.95
C THR A 148 2.90 -33.47 7.74
N ARG A 149 2.65 -32.20 7.48
CA ARG A 149 3.66 -31.19 7.21
C ARG A 149 3.76 -30.19 8.37
N PHE A 150 4.96 -29.98 8.84
CA PHE A 150 5.34 -28.95 9.79
C PHE A 150 6.09 -27.85 9.04
N GLN A 151 5.75 -26.61 9.29
CA GLN A 151 6.42 -25.47 8.67
C GLN A 151 6.60 -24.36 9.69
N SER A 152 7.77 -23.73 9.67
CA SER A 152 8.03 -22.51 10.42
C SER A 152 8.66 -21.46 9.49
N SER A 153 8.29 -20.22 9.68
CA SER A 153 8.82 -19.10 8.91
C SER A 153 9.00 -17.88 9.78
N VAL A 154 9.97 -17.05 9.40
CA VAL A 154 10.18 -15.71 9.94
C VAL A 154 10.20 -14.75 8.76
N GLN A 155 9.44 -13.66 8.88
CA GLN A 155 9.39 -12.63 7.86
C GLN A 155 9.30 -11.24 8.50
N GLY A 156 9.74 -10.24 7.79
CA GLY A 156 9.65 -8.87 8.25
C GLY A 156 10.28 -7.86 7.30
N ASN A 157 10.08 -6.61 7.64
CA ASN A 157 10.62 -5.48 6.91
C ASN A 157 11.54 -4.67 7.85
N PRO A 158 12.88 -4.95 7.86
CA PRO A 158 13.84 -4.20 8.66
C PRO A 158 13.84 -2.70 8.36
N THR A 159 13.51 -2.34 7.14
CA THR A 159 13.34 -0.95 6.68
C THR A 159 12.12 -0.88 5.75
N ASP A 160 11.69 0.34 5.41
CA ASP A 160 10.59 0.56 4.46
C ASP A 160 10.90 0.04 3.05
N ARG A 161 12.17 -0.27 2.76
CA ARG A 161 12.64 -0.72 1.45
C ARG A 161 13.09 -2.17 1.40
N LEU A 162 13.37 -2.77 2.54
CA LEU A 162 13.93 -4.12 2.63
C LEU A 162 12.92 -5.06 3.29
N GLY A 163 12.55 -6.11 2.60
CA GLY A 163 11.78 -7.21 3.14
C GLY A 163 12.55 -8.52 3.04
N PHE A 164 12.32 -9.44 3.96
CA PHE A 164 12.85 -10.78 3.87
C PHE A 164 11.85 -11.83 4.39
N SER A 165 12.06 -13.05 3.96
CA SER A 165 11.34 -14.22 4.48
C SER A 165 12.29 -15.42 4.51
N VAL A 166 12.29 -16.15 5.61
CA VAL A 166 13.00 -17.43 5.74
C VAL A 166 12.00 -18.46 6.22
N SER A 167 11.97 -19.62 5.59
CA SER A 167 11.09 -20.71 6.00
C SER A 167 11.77 -22.05 5.96
N ALA A 168 11.32 -22.96 6.82
CA ALA A 168 11.70 -24.36 6.80
C ALA A 168 10.46 -25.23 6.97
N ALA A 169 10.41 -26.35 6.28
CA ALA A 169 9.33 -27.31 6.41
C ALA A 169 9.87 -28.75 6.42
N ALA A 170 9.16 -29.60 7.14
CA ALA A 170 9.43 -31.05 7.18
C ALA A 170 8.12 -31.81 7.17
N SER A 171 8.12 -33.03 6.65
CA SER A 171 6.99 -33.95 6.74
C SER A 171 7.35 -35.24 7.50
N ASP A 172 6.32 -35.91 8.03
CA ASP A 172 6.44 -37.20 8.72
C ASP A 172 6.99 -38.31 7.80
N LYS A 173 6.84 -38.19 6.49
CA LYS A 173 7.42 -39.12 5.51
C LYS A 173 8.81 -38.70 5.01
N GLY A 174 9.43 -37.73 5.67
CA GLY A 174 10.84 -37.38 5.50
C GLY A 174 11.13 -36.37 4.40
N SER A 175 10.14 -35.71 3.80
CA SER A 175 10.42 -34.57 2.94
C SER A 175 10.86 -33.37 3.81
N ARG A 176 11.86 -32.63 3.33
CA ARG A 176 12.39 -31.46 3.99
C ARG A 176 12.63 -30.38 2.96
N SER A 177 12.31 -29.15 3.31
CA SER A 177 12.61 -28.00 2.48
C SER A 177 12.95 -26.79 3.32
N ALA A 178 13.81 -25.92 2.80
CA ALA A 178 14.10 -24.62 3.37
C ALA A 178 14.09 -23.59 2.25
N SER A 179 13.68 -22.38 2.53
CA SER A 179 13.76 -21.27 1.58
C SER A 179 14.09 -19.97 2.29
N ALA A 180 14.80 -19.12 1.57
CA ALA A 180 15.05 -17.75 1.98
C ALA A 180 14.83 -16.84 0.78
N SER A 181 14.23 -15.70 1.02
CA SER A 181 14.03 -14.66 0.02
C SER A 181 14.27 -13.29 0.61
N VAL A 182 14.73 -12.39 -0.22
CA VAL A 182 14.93 -10.99 0.09
C VAL A 182 14.38 -10.17 -1.07
N ASN A 183 13.71 -9.07 -0.74
CA ASN A 183 13.27 -8.08 -1.70
C ASN A 183 13.78 -6.70 -1.27
N TYR A 184 14.13 -5.89 -2.25
CA TYR A 184 14.57 -4.52 -2.03
C TYR A 184 13.94 -3.57 -3.05
N ASP A 185 13.37 -2.50 -2.53
CA ASP A 185 12.70 -1.45 -3.31
C ASP A 185 13.65 -0.29 -3.56
N PHE A 186 14.32 -0.30 -4.71
CA PHE A 186 15.00 0.87 -5.23
C PHE A 186 13.97 1.89 -5.75
N ASP A 187 14.39 3.12 -5.95
CA ASP A 187 13.48 4.14 -6.50
C ASP A 187 13.08 3.83 -7.95
N ALA A 188 13.99 3.27 -8.72
CA ALA A 188 13.79 2.94 -10.13
C ALA A 188 13.16 1.56 -10.37
N VAL A 189 13.42 0.58 -9.51
CA VAL A 189 13.02 -0.83 -9.70
C VAL A 189 12.80 -1.52 -8.36
N GLN A 190 11.97 -2.55 -8.36
CA GLN A 190 11.91 -3.55 -7.30
C GLN A 190 12.81 -4.73 -7.68
N THR A 191 13.56 -5.23 -6.72
CA THR A 191 14.41 -6.40 -6.91
C THR A 191 14.06 -7.48 -5.90
N GLY A 192 14.17 -8.73 -6.32
CA GLY A 192 13.99 -9.87 -5.44
C GLY A 192 15.03 -10.95 -5.75
N ALA A 193 15.47 -11.61 -4.70
CA ALA A 193 16.29 -12.81 -4.81
C ALA A 193 15.81 -13.88 -3.85
N GLY A 194 15.86 -15.12 -4.26
CA GLY A 194 15.44 -16.24 -3.43
C GLY A 194 16.24 -17.49 -3.71
N VAL A 195 16.38 -18.29 -2.66
CA VAL A 195 16.93 -19.63 -2.73
C VAL A 195 15.97 -20.59 -2.04
N SER A 196 15.74 -21.73 -2.63
CA SER A 196 15.02 -22.81 -2.01
C SER A 196 15.76 -24.12 -2.21
N GLN A 197 15.76 -24.93 -1.17
CA GLN A 197 16.37 -26.24 -1.12
C GLN A 197 15.32 -27.23 -0.67
N ASP A 198 15.09 -28.26 -1.44
CA ASP A 198 14.42 -29.45 -0.99
C ASP A 198 15.40 -30.65 -0.95
N ARG A 199 14.87 -31.87 -0.77
CA ARG A 199 15.69 -33.06 -0.62
C ARG A 199 16.56 -33.35 -1.87
N HIS A 200 16.13 -32.95 -3.05
CA HIS A 200 16.73 -33.32 -4.32
C HIS A 200 17.11 -32.13 -5.21
N THR A 201 16.53 -30.96 -4.93
CA THR A 201 16.64 -29.81 -5.83
C THR A 201 17.00 -28.55 -5.05
N THR A 202 17.95 -27.81 -5.57
CA THR A 202 18.24 -26.42 -5.19
C THR A 202 17.75 -25.50 -6.30
N SER A 203 16.93 -24.55 -5.96
CA SER A 203 16.45 -23.53 -6.89
C SER A 203 16.88 -22.15 -6.43
N VAL A 204 17.40 -21.36 -7.36
CA VAL A 204 17.75 -19.96 -7.16
C VAL A 204 16.93 -19.14 -8.15
N ASN A 205 16.31 -18.09 -7.66
CA ASN A 205 15.53 -17.17 -8.49
C ASN A 205 15.93 -15.72 -8.21
N GLY A 206 15.85 -14.88 -9.23
CA GLY A 206 16.00 -13.45 -9.14
C GLY A 206 14.92 -12.77 -9.95
N SER A 207 14.49 -11.61 -9.52
CA SER A 207 13.51 -10.79 -10.22
C SER A 207 13.89 -9.31 -10.17
N ILE A 208 13.63 -8.62 -11.28
CA ILE A 208 13.68 -7.17 -11.37
C ILE A 208 12.39 -6.73 -12.04
N SER A 209 11.70 -5.79 -11.44
CA SER A 209 10.47 -5.26 -12.01
C SER A 209 10.40 -3.74 -11.81
N GLY A 210 9.76 -3.07 -12.76
CA GLY A 210 9.61 -1.63 -12.76
C GLY A 210 8.99 -1.16 -14.07
N THR A 211 8.77 0.13 -14.18
CA THR A 211 8.18 0.77 -15.34
C THR A 211 9.14 1.83 -15.91
N VAL A 212 9.21 1.90 -17.23
CA VAL A 212 9.92 2.97 -17.94
C VAL A 212 8.87 3.88 -18.56
N VAL A 213 8.95 5.17 -18.23
CA VAL A 213 8.08 6.21 -18.78
C VAL A 213 8.94 7.15 -19.61
N ALA A 214 8.52 7.39 -20.84
CA ALA A 214 9.20 8.30 -21.77
C ALA A 214 8.25 9.42 -22.16
N THR A 215 8.65 10.66 -21.93
CA THR A 215 7.93 11.86 -22.41
C THR A 215 8.88 12.84 -23.04
N THR A 216 8.38 13.76 -23.85
CA THR A 216 9.18 14.82 -24.47
C THR A 216 9.76 15.78 -23.43
N GLU A 217 9.04 15.98 -22.32
CA GLU A 217 9.40 16.92 -21.26
C GLU A 217 10.43 16.33 -20.31
N SER A 218 10.22 15.07 -19.87
CA SER A 218 11.07 14.45 -18.84
C SER A 218 12.20 13.59 -19.39
N GLY A 219 12.12 13.18 -20.68
CA GLY A 219 12.96 12.12 -21.23
C GLY A 219 12.57 10.75 -20.64
N LEU A 220 13.56 9.91 -20.36
CA LEU A 220 13.35 8.59 -19.78
C LEU A 220 13.35 8.67 -18.25
N LEU A 221 12.28 8.17 -17.65
CA LEU A 221 12.14 8.00 -16.21
C LEU A 221 11.96 6.51 -15.88
N PHE A 222 12.61 6.06 -14.84
CA PHE A 222 12.48 4.71 -14.30
C PHE A 222 11.78 4.78 -12.96
N THR A 223 10.80 3.92 -12.74
CA THR A 223 10.07 3.85 -11.47
C THR A 223 9.76 2.41 -11.10
N ARG A 224 9.75 2.13 -9.80
CA ARG A 224 9.29 0.85 -9.26
C ARG A 224 7.76 0.68 -9.32
N ASP A 225 7.03 1.76 -9.56
CA ASP A 225 5.57 1.72 -9.70
C ASP A 225 5.20 0.95 -10.99
N GLN A 226 4.29 -0.01 -10.86
CA GLN A 226 3.85 -0.87 -11.96
C GLN A 226 2.43 -0.54 -12.42
N SER A 227 1.91 0.63 -12.05
CA SER A 227 0.60 1.09 -12.48
C SER A 227 0.59 1.25 -14.01
N SER A 228 -0.51 0.81 -14.65
CA SER A 228 -0.70 0.98 -16.10
C SER A 228 -0.98 2.42 -16.51
N THR A 229 -1.45 3.24 -15.57
CA THR A 229 -1.75 4.66 -15.74
C THR A 229 -0.86 5.44 -14.77
N VAL A 230 -0.14 6.43 -15.26
CA VAL A 230 0.88 7.13 -14.47
C VAL A 230 0.79 8.65 -14.62
N GLY A 231 1.20 9.34 -13.57
CA GLY A 231 1.47 10.77 -13.59
C GLY A 231 2.98 11.02 -13.63
N VAL A 232 3.45 11.81 -14.58
CA VAL A 232 4.77 12.41 -14.55
C VAL A 232 4.63 13.76 -13.86
N VAL A 233 5.26 13.93 -12.73
CA VAL A 233 5.20 15.16 -11.94
C VAL A 233 6.57 15.82 -11.88
N ARG A 234 6.57 17.12 -11.82
CA ARG A 234 7.78 17.94 -11.78
C ARG A 234 7.70 19.00 -10.70
N VAL A 235 8.76 19.16 -9.94
CA VAL A 235 9.09 20.35 -9.14
C VAL A 235 10.39 20.90 -9.74
N PRO A 236 10.39 21.98 -10.49
CA PRO A 236 11.56 22.43 -11.27
C PRO A 236 12.83 22.52 -10.42
N ASP A 237 13.87 21.81 -10.85
CA ASP A 237 15.22 21.82 -10.29
C ASP A 237 15.33 21.47 -8.79
N VAL A 238 14.32 20.78 -8.26
CA VAL A 238 14.30 20.32 -6.86
C VAL A 238 14.29 18.79 -6.81
N ALA A 239 15.35 18.21 -6.27
CA ALA A 239 15.49 16.78 -6.06
C ALA A 239 14.95 16.36 -4.69
N GLY A 240 14.49 15.11 -4.60
CA GLY A 240 14.10 14.49 -3.33
C GLY A 240 12.66 14.74 -2.86
N VAL A 241 11.91 15.61 -3.53
CA VAL A 241 10.49 15.85 -3.23
C VAL A 241 9.68 14.60 -3.57
N ARG A 242 8.79 14.19 -2.69
CA ARG A 242 7.94 13.01 -2.86
C ARG A 242 6.48 13.39 -3.05
N PHE A 243 5.78 12.54 -3.78
CA PHE A 243 4.35 12.66 -4.04
C PHE A 243 3.65 11.36 -3.64
N ASN A 244 2.65 11.45 -2.78
CA ASN A 244 1.99 10.25 -2.24
C ASN A 244 3.06 9.27 -1.71
N SER A 245 3.16 8.08 -2.30
CA SER A 245 4.17 7.06 -1.95
C SER A 245 5.27 6.91 -3.03
N SER A 246 5.44 7.92 -3.90
CA SER A 246 6.41 7.85 -4.99
C SER A 246 7.86 7.91 -4.50
N PRO A 247 8.81 7.49 -5.35
CA PRO A 247 10.21 7.88 -5.21
C PRO A 247 10.36 9.41 -5.19
N GLY A 248 11.45 9.89 -4.62
CA GLY A 248 11.78 11.31 -4.68
C GLY A 248 12.07 11.78 -6.11
N THR A 249 11.83 13.06 -6.36
CA THR A 249 12.20 13.68 -7.63
C THR A 249 13.70 13.55 -7.92
N ASN A 250 14.06 13.39 -9.18
CA ASN A 250 15.44 13.35 -9.63
C ASN A 250 16.07 14.77 -9.63
N SER A 251 17.33 14.89 -10.07
CA SER A 251 18.04 16.19 -10.12
C SER A 251 17.39 17.25 -11.02
N LYS A 252 16.53 16.85 -11.96
CA LYS A 252 15.76 17.76 -12.82
C LYS A 252 14.36 18.04 -12.28
N GLY A 253 14.03 17.49 -11.10
CA GLY A 253 12.75 17.66 -10.43
C GLY A 253 11.65 16.69 -10.87
N TYR A 254 11.92 15.65 -11.66
CA TYR A 254 10.90 14.72 -12.15
C TYR A 254 10.77 13.46 -11.28
N THR A 255 9.54 13.00 -11.10
CA THR A 255 9.24 11.64 -10.62
C THR A 255 7.96 11.11 -11.25
N VAL A 256 7.67 9.84 -11.02
CA VAL A 256 6.47 9.16 -11.53
C VAL A 256 5.60 8.74 -10.35
N VAL A 257 4.29 8.97 -10.47
CA VAL A 257 3.28 8.54 -9.51
C VAL A 257 2.29 7.60 -10.18
N GLY A 258 1.91 6.51 -9.51
CA GLY A 258 0.87 5.61 -10.00
C GLY A 258 -0.51 6.24 -9.90
N LEU A 259 -1.34 6.06 -10.92
CA LEU A 259 -2.70 6.54 -10.99
C LEU A 259 -3.66 5.41 -11.36
N SER A 260 -4.94 5.61 -11.04
CA SER A 260 -6.03 4.73 -11.44
C SER A 260 -6.79 5.32 -12.62
N GLY A 261 -6.94 4.55 -13.71
CA GLY A 261 -7.71 4.98 -14.87
C GLY A 261 -9.20 5.16 -14.54
N TYR A 262 -9.88 6.08 -15.20
CA TYR A 262 -11.30 6.41 -15.08
C TYR A 262 -11.77 6.72 -13.65
N SER A 263 -10.88 7.13 -12.78
CA SER A 263 -11.19 7.50 -11.40
C SER A 263 -10.51 8.81 -11.01
N GLN A 264 -11.07 9.46 -10.00
CA GLN A 264 -10.44 10.65 -9.45
C GLN A 264 -9.20 10.26 -8.65
N ASN A 265 -8.08 10.82 -9.04
CA ASN A 265 -6.80 10.68 -8.35
C ASN A 265 -6.38 12.04 -7.80
N ARG A 266 -5.83 12.03 -6.61
CA ARG A 266 -5.22 13.20 -6.01
C ARG A 266 -3.71 13.00 -5.94
N ILE A 267 -2.96 13.93 -6.50
CA ILE A 267 -1.50 13.97 -6.48
C ILE A 267 -1.10 15.02 -5.46
N ASP A 268 -0.61 14.58 -4.30
CA ASP A 268 -0.22 15.45 -3.20
C ASP A 268 1.29 15.44 -3.01
N ILE A 269 1.87 16.61 -2.75
CA ILE A 269 3.26 16.72 -2.29
C ILE A 269 3.32 16.30 -0.82
N ASP A 270 4.28 15.44 -0.49
CA ASP A 270 4.62 15.14 0.89
C ASP A 270 5.50 16.25 1.46
N MET A 271 4.90 17.09 2.29
CA MET A 271 5.55 18.26 2.86
C MET A 271 6.76 17.95 3.74
N GLN A 272 6.92 16.70 4.20
CA GLN A 272 8.09 16.27 4.97
C GLN A 272 9.37 16.22 4.11
N TYR A 273 9.22 16.11 2.80
CA TYR A 273 10.33 16.03 1.84
C TYR A 273 10.50 17.31 1.02
N VAL A 274 9.84 18.38 1.41
CA VAL A 274 10.00 19.69 0.78
C VAL A 274 11.08 20.46 1.53
N PRO A 275 12.14 20.96 0.84
CA PRO A 275 13.15 21.78 1.48
C PRO A 275 12.56 23.03 2.14
N ASP A 276 13.08 23.41 3.30
CA ASP A 276 12.58 24.58 4.06
C ASP A 276 12.69 25.92 3.31
N ASN A 277 13.58 26.00 2.35
CA ASN A 277 13.79 27.18 1.52
C ASN A 277 12.97 27.16 0.21
N LEU A 278 11.94 26.31 0.13
CA LEU A 278 11.08 26.21 -1.03
C LEU A 278 9.66 26.67 -0.69
N GLU A 279 9.09 27.50 -1.52
CA GLU A 279 7.68 27.89 -1.49
C GLU A 279 6.98 27.35 -2.74
N LEU A 280 5.87 26.66 -2.52
CA LEU A 280 5.13 25.97 -3.59
C LEU A 280 3.90 26.78 -3.95
N ASP A 281 3.63 26.95 -5.25
CA ASP A 281 2.43 27.62 -5.73
C ASP A 281 1.17 26.80 -5.45
N VAL A 282 1.29 25.47 -5.58
CA VAL A 282 0.23 24.49 -5.29
C VAL A 282 0.82 23.27 -4.63
N THR A 283 0.06 22.62 -3.77
CA THR A 283 0.48 21.40 -3.05
C THR A 283 -0.22 20.14 -3.52
N SER A 284 -1.26 20.28 -4.35
CA SER A 284 -2.02 19.14 -4.85
C SER A 284 -2.69 19.39 -6.19
N TYR A 285 -2.86 18.33 -6.97
CA TYR A 285 -3.69 18.30 -8.19
C TYR A 285 -4.68 17.14 -8.15
N ASN A 286 -5.90 17.39 -8.62
CA ASN A 286 -6.88 16.34 -8.88
C ASN A 286 -6.90 16.05 -10.39
N VAL A 287 -6.84 14.78 -10.76
CA VAL A 287 -6.83 14.31 -12.14
C VAL A 287 -7.74 13.09 -12.33
N VAL A 288 -8.36 13.00 -13.50
CA VAL A 288 -9.18 11.83 -13.90
C VAL A 288 -8.64 11.35 -15.25
N PRO A 289 -7.61 10.50 -15.26
CA PRO A 289 -7.01 9.98 -16.48
C PRO A 289 -7.87 8.89 -17.12
N THR A 290 -7.70 8.66 -18.42
CA THR A 290 -8.12 7.40 -19.05
C THR A 290 -7.15 6.29 -18.67
N GLU A 291 -7.56 5.03 -18.86
CA GLU A 291 -6.67 3.89 -18.64
C GLU A 291 -5.44 3.95 -19.58
N LYS A 292 -4.27 3.62 -19.05
CA LYS A 292 -2.96 3.67 -19.75
C LYS A 292 -2.51 5.08 -20.16
N ALA A 293 -3.12 6.13 -19.63
CA ALA A 293 -2.68 7.48 -19.88
C ALA A 293 -1.42 7.83 -19.11
N VAL A 294 -0.62 8.73 -19.67
CA VAL A 294 0.46 9.44 -18.98
C VAL A 294 0.02 10.88 -18.79
N VAL A 295 -0.14 11.32 -17.54
CA VAL A 295 -0.58 12.67 -17.18
C VAL A 295 0.63 13.48 -16.72
N TYR A 296 0.85 14.65 -17.29
CA TYR A 296 1.90 15.57 -16.84
C TYR A 296 1.34 16.64 -15.90
N ARG A 297 2.01 16.90 -14.77
CA ARG A 297 1.72 18.03 -13.87
C ARG A 297 3.02 18.64 -13.36
N GLU A 298 3.07 19.97 -13.41
CA GLU A 298 4.17 20.75 -12.84
C GLU A 298 3.68 21.48 -11.60
N PHE A 299 4.45 21.37 -10.53
CA PHE A 299 4.24 22.08 -9.28
C PHE A 299 5.23 23.25 -9.25
N GLY A 300 4.71 24.45 -9.46
CA GLY A 300 5.51 25.66 -9.40
C GLY A 300 6.17 25.79 -8.03
N ALA A 301 7.44 26.11 -8.03
CA ALA A 301 8.25 26.21 -6.82
C ALA A 301 9.21 27.38 -6.93
N ASN A 302 9.28 28.17 -5.87
CA ASN A 302 10.18 29.30 -5.77
C ASN A 302 11.15 29.10 -4.61
N HIS A 303 12.44 29.26 -4.87
CA HIS A 303 13.43 29.29 -3.81
C HIS A 303 13.30 30.59 -3.02
N VAL A 304 13.03 30.47 -1.72
CA VAL A 304 12.86 31.62 -0.82
C VAL A 304 13.92 31.62 0.26
N LYS A 305 14.28 32.82 0.69
CA LYS A 305 15.11 33.05 1.86
C LYS A 305 14.20 33.28 3.06
N ARG A 306 14.23 32.37 4.02
CA ARG A 306 13.40 32.48 5.23
C ARG A 306 14.20 33.11 6.35
N TYR A 307 13.55 34.04 7.07
CA TYR A 307 14.09 34.70 8.23
C TYR A 307 13.14 34.59 9.40
N PHE A 308 13.69 34.31 10.56
CA PHE A 308 12.98 34.35 11.84
C PHE A 308 13.69 35.34 12.75
N LEU A 309 13.06 36.50 12.95
CA LEU A 309 13.67 37.63 13.65
C LEU A 309 12.87 37.94 14.90
N GLN A 310 13.50 37.94 16.07
CA GLN A 310 12.89 38.46 17.28
C GLN A 310 13.06 39.98 17.31
N VAL A 311 11.94 40.67 17.12
CA VAL A 311 11.95 42.12 16.91
C VAL A 311 11.71 42.84 18.21
N ARG A 312 12.65 43.77 18.55
CA ARG A 312 12.57 44.64 19.71
C ARG A 312 12.50 46.10 19.28
N ASP A 313 11.84 46.93 20.07
CA ASP A 313 11.90 48.38 19.89
C ASP A 313 13.20 49.00 20.43
N ALA A 314 13.34 50.32 20.29
CA ALA A 314 14.49 51.06 20.77
C ALA A 314 14.70 50.93 22.31
N GLN A 315 13.65 50.62 23.08
CA GLN A 315 13.65 50.41 24.50
C GLN A 315 13.90 48.94 24.91
N GLY A 316 14.09 48.03 23.92
CA GLY A 316 14.35 46.61 24.13
C GLY A 316 13.09 45.78 24.40
N GLN A 317 11.89 46.34 24.28
CA GLN A 317 10.63 45.60 24.44
C GLN A 317 10.29 44.83 23.16
N LEU A 318 9.73 43.63 23.31
CA LEU A 318 9.28 42.82 22.19
C LEU A 318 8.09 43.49 21.49
N LEU A 319 8.23 43.61 20.15
CA LEU A 319 7.15 44.07 19.32
C LEU A 319 6.25 42.90 18.97
N SER A 320 4.93 43.07 19.06
CA SER A 320 3.95 42.04 18.75
C SER A 320 2.82 42.57 17.89
N GLY A 321 2.42 41.75 16.91
CA GLY A 321 1.40 42.10 15.93
C GLY A 321 1.88 43.10 14.90
N GLY A 322 1.48 42.90 13.66
CA GLY A 322 1.81 43.77 12.54
C GLY A 322 2.37 43.02 11.34
N GLY A 323 2.51 43.72 10.23
CA GLY A 323 3.03 43.22 8.97
C GLY A 323 4.39 43.85 8.62
N ALA A 324 5.19 43.10 7.89
CA ALA A 324 6.47 43.57 7.37
C ALA A 324 6.39 43.71 5.82
N ARG A 325 7.02 44.73 5.29
CA ARG A 325 7.11 45.00 3.85
C ARG A 325 8.53 45.31 3.43
N THR A 326 8.89 44.84 2.24
CA THR A 326 10.17 45.20 1.62
C THR A 326 10.21 46.67 1.26
N GLU A 327 11.38 47.23 0.89
CA GLU A 327 11.57 48.57 0.37
C GLU A 327 10.66 48.87 -0.85
N GLN A 328 10.35 47.81 -1.63
CA GLN A 328 9.48 47.93 -2.83
C GLN A 328 7.99 47.87 -2.49
N GLY A 329 7.63 47.75 -1.19
CA GLY A 329 6.25 47.68 -0.70
C GLY A 329 5.60 46.32 -0.81
N LEU A 330 6.35 45.27 -1.16
CA LEU A 330 5.85 43.89 -1.20
C LEU A 330 5.72 43.34 0.24
N ASP A 331 4.68 42.60 0.48
CA ASP A 331 4.50 41.94 1.78
C ASP A 331 5.65 40.95 2.00
N ALA A 332 6.35 41.11 3.11
CA ALA A 332 7.51 40.31 3.48
C ALA A 332 7.18 39.24 4.54
N GLY A 333 6.19 39.52 5.38
CA GLY A 333 5.81 38.63 6.47
C GLY A 333 5.05 39.33 7.58
N PHE A 334 4.92 38.65 8.72
CA PHE A 334 4.16 39.18 9.88
C PHE A 334 4.90 38.89 11.20
N ILE A 335 4.64 39.74 12.18
CA ILE A 335 5.12 39.55 13.56
C ILE A 335 4.06 38.82 14.38
N ALA A 336 4.41 37.65 14.85
CA ALA A 336 3.56 36.87 15.74
C ALA A 336 3.49 37.50 17.15
N ARG A 337 2.53 37.06 17.99
CA ARG A 337 2.33 37.59 19.35
C ARG A 337 3.54 37.40 20.27
N ASN A 338 4.42 36.44 19.98
CA ASN A 338 5.66 36.19 20.71
C ASN A 338 6.83 37.08 20.25
N GLY A 339 6.58 38.10 19.42
CA GLY A 339 7.58 39.01 18.93
C GLY A 339 8.46 38.48 17.79
N VAL A 340 8.15 37.32 17.23
CA VAL A 340 8.91 36.74 16.12
C VAL A 340 8.29 37.17 14.80
N LEU A 341 9.09 37.85 13.99
CA LEU A 341 8.80 38.16 12.59
C LEU A 341 9.24 36.99 11.71
N SER A 342 8.28 36.36 11.04
CA SER A 342 8.53 35.32 10.04
C SER A 342 8.42 35.93 8.65
N MET A 343 9.48 35.78 7.85
CA MET A 343 9.55 36.30 6.49
C MET A 343 10.00 35.20 5.51
N SER A 344 9.42 35.22 4.31
CA SER A 344 9.83 34.41 3.17
C SER A 344 9.99 35.34 1.97
N LEU A 345 11.22 35.46 1.45
CA LEU A 345 11.58 36.44 0.44
C LEU A 345 12.35 35.78 -0.72
N LEU A 346 12.03 36.18 -1.95
CA LEU A 346 12.78 35.73 -3.14
C LEU A 346 14.21 36.30 -3.18
N ASN A 347 14.35 37.57 -2.76
CA ASN A 347 15.62 38.30 -2.76
C ASN A 347 15.92 38.83 -1.37
N GLU A 348 17.19 39.08 -1.07
CA GLU A 348 17.61 39.72 0.17
C GLU A 348 17.31 41.21 0.13
N PRO A 349 16.42 41.71 1.00
CA PRO A 349 16.18 43.14 1.11
C PRO A 349 17.30 43.79 1.93
N LYS A 350 17.56 45.07 1.67
CA LYS A 350 18.47 45.85 2.53
C LYS A 350 17.80 46.26 3.84
N GLU A 351 16.52 46.64 3.73
CA GLU A 351 15.69 47.05 4.85
C GLU A 351 14.28 46.44 4.76
N VAL A 352 13.65 46.25 5.89
CA VAL A 352 12.26 45.82 6.00
C VAL A 352 11.50 46.81 6.86
N LYS A 353 10.42 47.38 6.31
CA LYS A 353 9.51 48.25 7.05
C LYS A 353 8.46 47.44 7.77
N VAL A 354 8.40 47.61 9.08
CA VAL A 354 7.40 46.99 9.94
C VAL A 354 6.30 47.99 10.24
N SER A 355 5.06 47.58 10.07
CA SER A 355 3.87 48.34 10.43
C SER A 355 3.14 47.57 11.54
N LEU A 356 3.04 48.16 12.74
CA LEU A 356 2.44 47.55 13.92
C LEU A 356 0.95 47.84 13.97
N ASP A 357 0.22 46.96 14.66
CA ASP A 357 -1.17 47.21 15.03
C ASP A 357 -1.21 48.46 15.91
N GLY A 358 -1.93 49.48 15.47
CA GLY A 358 -1.97 50.82 16.16
C GLY A 358 -1.26 51.93 15.43
N GLY A 359 -0.81 51.71 14.18
CA GLY A 359 -0.34 52.77 13.25
C GLY A 359 1.12 53.18 13.43
N ARG A 360 1.87 52.60 14.36
CA ARG A 360 3.33 52.81 14.47
C ARG A 360 4.06 52.03 13.39
N SER A 361 5.14 52.61 12.90
CA SER A 361 6.01 51.92 11.95
C SER A 361 7.47 52.13 12.31
N CYS A 362 8.30 51.13 12.05
CA CYS A 362 9.73 51.19 12.21
C CYS A 362 10.42 50.39 11.11
N ARG A 363 11.76 50.51 11.01
CA ARG A 363 12.55 49.83 10.00
C ARG A 363 13.55 48.87 10.65
N ILE A 364 13.78 47.73 9.99
CA ILE A 364 14.77 46.75 10.37
C ILE A 364 15.83 46.74 9.26
N SER A 365 17.08 47.03 9.62
CA SER A 365 18.20 46.81 8.73
C SER A 365 18.53 45.32 8.65
N MET A 366 18.62 44.79 7.42
CA MET A 366 18.94 43.39 7.17
C MET A 366 20.46 43.12 7.09
N ALA A 367 21.28 44.15 7.30
CA ALA A 367 22.73 43.99 7.28
C ALA A 367 23.23 43.04 8.38
N GLY A 368 23.95 42.00 7.98
CA GLY A 368 24.49 40.98 8.91
C GLY A 368 23.48 39.91 9.34
N ILE A 369 22.24 39.93 8.83
CA ILE A 369 21.21 38.93 9.10
C ILE A 369 21.29 37.84 8.01
N SER A 370 21.48 36.60 8.43
CA SER A 370 21.55 35.46 7.50
C SER A 370 20.20 34.73 7.39
N PRO A 371 19.80 34.30 6.20
CA PRO A 371 18.63 33.44 6.08
C PRO A 371 18.88 32.07 6.74
N GLY A 372 17.85 31.51 7.36
CA GLY A 372 17.89 30.18 7.96
C GLY A 372 16.64 29.93 8.81
N ALA A 373 16.08 28.75 8.70
CA ALA A 373 14.92 28.33 9.46
C ALA A 373 15.25 27.96 10.91
N ASP A 374 16.53 27.68 11.22
CA ASP A 374 16.96 27.06 12.46
C ASP A 374 17.32 28.04 13.58
N LYS A 375 17.40 29.35 13.27
CA LYS A 375 17.83 30.36 14.23
C LYS A 375 16.95 31.60 14.22
N VAL A 376 16.37 31.88 15.37
CA VAL A 376 15.75 33.18 15.62
C VAL A 376 16.87 34.18 15.95
N GLN A 377 17.01 35.22 15.13
CA GLN A 377 18.01 36.28 15.32
C GLN A 377 17.35 37.49 15.95
N GLU A 378 17.99 38.09 16.95
CA GLU A 378 17.49 39.32 17.57
C GLU A 378 17.81 40.53 16.70
N VAL A 379 16.80 41.38 16.49
CA VAL A 379 16.94 42.62 15.70
C VAL A 379 16.22 43.78 16.42
N ARG A 380 16.72 44.99 16.19
CA ARG A 380 16.07 46.21 16.64
C ARG A 380 15.33 46.87 15.49
N CYS A 381 14.15 47.36 15.79
CA CYS A 381 13.34 48.11 14.87
C CYS A 381 13.48 49.60 15.24
N GLU A 382 14.02 50.38 14.35
CA GLU A 382 14.30 51.83 14.52
C GLU A 382 13.37 52.70 13.67
#